data_51a93e5434cf9f973bb72b3af08877c7
#
_entry.id   51a93e5434cf9f973bb72b3af08877c7
#
_cell.length_a   1.000
_cell.length_b   1.000
_cell.length_c   1.000
_cell.angle_alpha   90.00
_cell.angle_beta   90.00
_cell.angle_gamma   90.00
#
_symmetry.space_group_name_H-M   'P 1'
#
loop_
_entity.id
_entity.type
_entity.pdbx_description
1 polymer ?
#
loop_
_entity_poly.entity_id
_entity_poly.type
_entity_poly.pdbx_seq_one_letter_code
_entity_poly.pdbx_strand_id
1 'polypeptide(L)'
;MKLNLVNSESKTDISLPESVFGKDFNEDLVHQAVVTFLAGARQGSHKQKTRSEVRGGGKKPYRQKGTGRARAGTIRSPIWRGGGVPFAAVPRDYSKKINKKMYRAAIRSILSELYRQERIIGLAKPTLEAPKTKVMAKIIKDAGLDSVLIILDEMDTNIYLSARNIPHVEV
;
A
#
# COMPACT_ATOMS: atom_id res chain seq x y z
N MET A 1 2.65 27.64 12.79
CA MET A 1 3.45 26.52 13.31
C MET A 1 4.86 26.64 12.76
N LYS A 2 5.90 26.16 13.47
CA LYS A 2 7.29 26.29 13.05
C LYS A 2 7.96 24.94 13.00
N LEU A 3 8.79 24.70 12.00
CA LEU A 3 9.61 23.50 11.84
C LEU A 3 11.07 23.89 11.80
N ASN A 4 11.88 23.28 12.67
CA ASN A 4 13.31 23.54 12.71
C ASN A 4 14.02 22.70 11.65
N LEU A 5 14.97 23.30 10.92
CA LEU A 5 15.82 22.60 9.98
C LEU A 5 16.98 21.93 10.72
N VAL A 6 17.12 20.62 10.52
CA VAL A 6 18.28 19.84 10.97
C VAL A 6 19.37 19.93 9.91
N ASN A 7 20.62 20.06 10.34
CA ASN A 7 21.81 20.17 9.45
C ASN A 7 21.89 21.44 8.60
N SER A 8 21.23 22.53 8.98
CA SER A 8 21.55 23.84 8.41
C SER A 8 22.55 24.60 9.34
N GLU A 9 23.54 25.23 8.78
CA GLU A 9 24.50 26.08 9.53
C GLU A 9 23.79 27.30 10.18
N SER A 10 22.62 27.67 9.69
CA SER A 10 21.72 28.66 10.26
C SER A 10 20.47 27.98 10.78
N LYS A 11 20.10 28.20 12.04
CA LYS A 11 18.81 27.81 12.62
C LYS A 11 17.67 28.58 11.92
N THR A 12 17.26 28.09 10.76
CA THR A 12 16.19 28.72 9.99
C THR A 12 14.90 27.99 10.29
N ASP A 13 13.98 28.66 10.97
CA ASP A 13 12.63 28.14 11.19
C ASP A 13 11.79 28.29 9.92
N ILE A 14 11.19 27.22 9.46
CA ILE A 14 10.20 27.24 8.38
C ILE A 14 8.81 27.45 9.00
N SER A 15 8.07 28.46 8.53
CA SER A 15 6.67 28.64 8.93
C SER A 15 5.75 27.67 8.18
N LEU A 16 5.04 26.83 8.91
CA LEU A 16 4.06 25.89 8.36
C LEU A 16 2.64 26.48 8.40
N PRO A 17 1.84 26.36 7.31
CA PRO A 17 0.49 26.88 7.27
C PRO A 17 -0.45 26.05 8.18
N GLU A 18 -1.16 26.72 9.06
CA GLU A 18 -2.09 26.12 10.02
C GLU A 18 -3.27 25.40 9.31
N SER A 19 -3.65 25.88 8.13
CA SER A 19 -4.69 25.25 7.31
C SER A 19 -4.37 23.81 6.90
N VAL A 20 -3.09 23.40 6.91
CA VAL A 20 -2.62 22.06 6.54
C VAL A 20 -2.20 21.27 7.78
N PHE A 21 -1.47 21.88 8.72
CA PHE A 21 -0.84 21.19 9.85
C PHE A 21 -1.59 21.38 11.18
N GLY A 22 -2.66 22.18 11.21
CA GLY A 22 -3.47 22.47 12.40
C GLY A 22 -4.82 21.75 12.43
N LYS A 23 -5.03 20.67 11.68
CA LYS A 23 -6.29 19.94 11.66
C LYS A 23 -6.38 18.90 12.77
N ASP A 24 -7.61 18.69 13.27
CA ASP A 24 -7.89 17.60 14.19
C ASP A 24 -7.70 16.25 13.51
N PHE A 25 -7.27 15.25 14.30
CA PHE A 25 -7.08 13.90 13.79
C PHE A 25 -8.43 13.21 13.61
N ASN A 26 -8.69 12.74 12.41
CA ASN A 26 -9.89 11.99 12.06
C ASN A 26 -9.48 10.57 11.65
N GLU A 27 -9.54 9.65 12.60
CA GLU A 27 -9.11 8.26 12.45
C GLU A 27 -9.91 7.52 11.37
N ASP A 28 -11.24 7.66 11.34
CA ASP A 28 -12.10 6.98 10.38
C ASP A 28 -11.78 7.38 8.93
N LEU A 29 -11.53 8.67 8.71
CA LEU A 29 -11.20 9.19 7.40
C LEU A 29 -9.81 8.70 6.93
N VAL A 30 -8.85 8.68 7.85
CA VAL A 30 -7.49 8.16 7.59
C VAL A 30 -7.55 6.66 7.30
N HIS A 31 -8.27 5.89 8.11
CA HIS A 31 -8.48 4.46 7.90
C HIS A 31 -9.10 4.17 6.54
N GLN A 32 -10.14 4.92 6.15
CA GLN A 32 -10.77 4.77 4.84
C GLN A 32 -9.80 5.05 3.69
N ALA A 33 -8.94 6.07 3.82
CA ALA A 33 -7.92 6.39 2.82
C ALA A 33 -6.89 5.27 2.70
N VAL A 34 -6.39 4.72 3.82
CA VAL A 34 -5.43 3.60 3.85
C VAL A 34 -6.04 2.34 3.23
N VAL A 35 -7.27 1.96 3.61
CA VAL A 35 -7.97 0.80 3.04
C VAL A 35 -8.16 0.95 1.53
N THR A 36 -8.47 2.15 1.07
CA THR A 36 -8.63 2.45 -0.36
C THR A 36 -7.30 2.30 -1.10
N PHE A 37 -6.21 2.82 -0.56
CA PHE A 37 -4.87 2.71 -1.11
C PHE A 37 -4.42 1.24 -1.20
N LEU A 38 -4.51 0.49 -0.11
CA LEU A 38 -4.13 -0.92 -0.07
C LEU A 38 -4.99 -1.79 -1.00
N ALA A 39 -6.28 -1.48 -1.13
CA ALA A 39 -7.15 -2.17 -2.07
C ALA A 39 -6.74 -1.94 -3.53
N GLY A 40 -6.31 -0.73 -3.88
CA GLY A 40 -5.82 -0.39 -5.22
C GLY A 40 -4.50 -1.06 -5.58
N ALA A 41 -3.67 -1.39 -4.61
CA ALA A 41 -2.40 -2.08 -4.83
C ALA A 41 -2.56 -3.59 -5.14
N ARG A 42 -3.76 -4.16 -4.94
CA ARG A 42 -4.01 -5.58 -5.19
C ARG A 42 -4.16 -5.87 -6.68
N GLN A 43 -3.30 -6.72 -7.24
CA GLN A 43 -3.34 -7.11 -8.65
C GLN A 43 -4.59 -7.92 -9.04
N GLY A 44 -5.12 -8.75 -8.14
CA GLY A 44 -6.36 -9.50 -8.35
C GLY A 44 -6.31 -10.59 -9.43
N SER A 45 -5.13 -11.10 -9.78
CA SER A 45 -4.92 -12.06 -10.88
C SER A 45 -5.26 -13.53 -10.55
N HIS A 46 -5.74 -13.81 -9.33
CA HIS A 46 -6.08 -15.18 -8.91
C HIS A 46 -7.28 -15.73 -9.68
N LYS A 47 -7.19 -17.02 -10.04
CA LYS A 47 -8.27 -17.75 -10.73
C LYS A 47 -8.36 -19.18 -10.20
N GLN A 48 -9.59 -19.66 -10.03
CA GLN A 48 -9.92 -21.04 -9.73
C GLN A 48 -10.87 -21.57 -10.79
N LYS A 49 -10.87 -22.89 -11.03
CA LYS A 49 -11.74 -23.51 -12.00
C LYS A 49 -13.11 -23.82 -11.41
N THR A 50 -14.17 -23.36 -12.07
CA THR A 50 -15.54 -23.79 -11.82
C THR A 50 -15.76 -25.23 -12.30
N ARG A 51 -16.87 -25.85 -11.93
CA ARG A 51 -17.22 -27.19 -12.41
C ARG A 51 -17.30 -27.31 -13.95
N SER A 52 -17.54 -26.20 -14.63
CA SER A 52 -17.62 -26.18 -16.12
C SER A 52 -16.23 -26.15 -16.75
N GLU A 53 -15.24 -25.57 -16.07
CA GLU A 53 -13.86 -25.41 -16.56
C GLU A 53 -12.95 -26.60 -16.22
N VAL A 54 -13.34 -27.43 -15.24
CA VAL A 54 -12.57 -28.64 -14.90
C VAL A 54 -12.70 -29.65 -16.02
N ARG A 55 -11.58 -30.25 -16.46
CA ARG A 55 -11.56 -31.29 -17.47
C ARG A 55 -12.27 -32.57 -16.98
N GLY A 56 -12.99 -33.25 -17.87
CA GLY A 56 -13.72 -34.50 -17.56
C GLY A 56 -15.23 -34.27 -17.41
N GLY A 57 -15.98 -35.23 -16.93
CA GLY A 57 -17.45 -35.19 -16.83
C GLY A 57 -18.13 -35.44 -18.17
N GLY A 58 -19.31 -34.84 -18.40
CA GLY A 58 -20.12 -35.07 -19.61
C GLY A 58 -20.96 -36.33 -19.54
N LYS A 59 -20.55 -37.37 -18.83
CA LYS A 59 -21.29 -38.61 -18.62
C LYS A 59 -21.70 -38.72 -17.14
N LYS A 60 -22.95 -39.17 -16.89
CA LYS A 60 -23.43 -39.48 -15.55
C LYS A 60 -22.61 -40.67 -14.98
N PRO A 61 -22.01 -40.55 -13.75
CA PRO A 61 -21.10 -41.57 -13.24
C PRO A 61 -21.77 -42.95 -13.03
N TYR A 62 -23.05 -42.98 -12.67
CA TYR A 62 -23.83 -44.17 -12.45
C TYR A 62 -25.35 -43.88 -12.59
N ARG A 63 -26.17 -44.93 -12.69
CA ARG A 63 -27.63 -44.82 -12.81
C ARG A 63 -28.26 -44.16 -11.58
N GLN A 64 -29.44 -43.54 -11.74
CA GLN A 64 -30.12 -42.71 -10.76
C GLN A 64 -30.56 -43.47 -9.49
N LYS A 65 -30.87 -44.74 -9.60
CA LYS A 65 -31.38 -45.62 -8.52
C LYS A 65 -30.73 -47.01 -8.61
N GLY A 66 -30.77 -47.77 -7.49
CA GLY A 66 -30.30 -49.16 -7.44
C GLY A 66 -28.77 -49.33 -7.33
N THR A 67 -28.01 -48.33 -6.88
CA THR A 67 -26.56 -48.39 -6.66
C THR A 67 -26.15 -48.32 -5.19
N GLY A 68 -27.11 -48.05 -4.26
CA GLY A 68 -26.81 -47.82 -2.85
C GLY A 68 -25.97 -46.57 -2.55
N ARG A 69 -25.61 -45.80 -3.59
CA ARG A 69 -24.79 -44.58 -3.48
C ARG A 69 -25.64 -43.32 -3.56
N ALA A 70 -25.09 -42.19 -3.03
CA ALA A 70 -25.69 -40.89 -3.22
C ALA A 70 -25.81 -40.56 -4.72
N ARG A 71 -26.88 -39.90 -5.11
CA ARG A 71 -27.12 -39.51 -6.51
C ARG A 71 -26.06 -38.51 -6.99
N ALA A 72 -25.50 -38.72 -8.16
CA ALA A 72 -24.52 -37.82 -8.75
C ALA A 72 -24.82 -37.60 -10.24
N GLY A 73 -24.77 -36.33 -10.66
CA GLY A 73 -24.96 -35.95 -12.08
C GLY A 73 -23.63 -35.83 -12.83
N THR A 74 -22.56 -35.52 -12.15
CA THR A 74 -21.22 -35.35 -12.72
C THR A 74 -20.12 -35.59 -11.70
N ILE A 75 -18.98 -36.08 -12.17
CA ILE A 75 -17.76 -36.21 -11.34
C ILE A 75 -17.06 -34.90 -11.08
N ARG A 76 -17.45 -33.80 -11.78
CA ARG A 76 -16.90 -32.47 -11.60
C ARG A 76 -17.59 -31.66 -10.48
N SER A 77 -18.61 -32.24 -9.85
CA SER A 77 -19.31 -31.57 -8.74
C SER A 77 -18.32 -31.17 -7.63
N PRO A 78 -18.52 -30.02 -6.98
CA PRO A 78 -17.66 -29.56 -5.89
C PRO A 78 -17.49 -30.53 -4.72
N ILE A 79 -18.47 -31.41 -4.53
CA ILE A 79 -18.41 -32.46 -3.48
C ILE A 79 -17.49 -33.62 -3.84
N TRP A 80 -17.03 -33.70 -5.09
CA TRP A 80 -16.13 -34.74 -5.55
C TRP A 80 -14.68 -34.28 -5.48
N ARG A 81 -13.79 -35.19 -5.09
CA ARG A 81 -12.35 -34.94 -5.12
C ARG A 81 -11.92 -34.66 -6.55
N GLY A 82 -11.26 -33.50 -6.78
CA GLY A 82 -10.91 -33.02 -8.12
C GLY A 82 -12.05 -32.35 -8.87
N GLY A 83 -13.20 -32.14 -8.25
CA GLY A 83 -14.29 -31.32 -8.80
C GLY A 83 -13.96 -29.80 -8.80
N GLY A 84 -14.85 -29.02 -9.41
CA GLY A 84 -14.72 -27.57 -9.46
C GLY A 84 -15.06 -26.88 -8.13
N VAL A 85 -14.62 -25.65 -7.97
CA VAL A 85 -14.96 -24.82 -6.81
C VAL A 85 -16.35 -24.19 -7.00
N PRO A 86 -17.27 -24.21 -6.00
CA PRO A 86 -18.61 -23.62 -6.12
C PRO A 86 -18.60 -22.13 -6.43
N PHE A 87 -17.83 -21.37 -5.67
CA PHE A 87 -17.62 -19.93 -5.83
C PHE A 87 -16.17 -19.67 -6.20
N ALA A 88 -15.80 -20.13 -7.40
CA ALA A 88 -14.43 -20.01 -7.89
C ALA A 88 -14.00 -18.53 -7.95
N ALA A 89 -12.86 -18.22 -7.36
CA ALA A 89 -12.26 -16.92 -7.53
C ALA A 89 -11.95 -16.66 -9.00
N VAL A 90 -12.27 -15.47 -9.47
CA VAL A 90 -11.97 -14.99 -10.82
C VAL A 90 -11.14 -13.72 -10.73
N PRO A 91 -10.31 -13.40 -11.74
CA PRO A 91 -9.60 -12.14 -11.78
C PRO A 91 -10.58 -10.97 -11.64
N ARG A 92 -10.29 -10.05 -10.74
CA ARG A 92 -11.14 -8.89 -10.49
C ARG A 92 -10.32 -7.67 -10.08
N ASP A 93 -10.85 -6.50 -10.35
CA ASP A 93 -10.35 -5.25 -9.83
C ASP A 93 -10.83 -5.07 -8.37
N TYR A 94 -9.88 -4.71 -7.50
CA TYR A 94 -10.13 -4.41 -6.09
C TYR A 94 -10.10 -2.92 -5.79
N SER A 95 -9.81 -2.08 -6.79
CA SER A 95 -9.72 -0.63 -6.59
C SER A 95 -11.02 -0.06 -6.03
N LYS A 96 -10.89 0.87 -5.11
CA LYS A 96 -12.00 1.60 -4.51
C LYS A 96 -11.83 3.09 -4.79
N LYS A 97 -12.92 3.77 -5.12
CA LYS A 97 -12.93 5.21 -5.33
C LYS A 97 -13.10 5.93 -4.00
N ILE A 98 -12.29 6.96 -3.75
CA ILE A 98 -12.47 7.95 -2.69
C ILE A 98 -12.68 9.33 -3.30
N ASN A 99 -13.48 10.18 -2.67
CA ASN A 99 -13.70 11.55 -3.14
C ASN A 99 -12.44 12.39 -2.95
N LYS A 100 -12.09 13.24 -3.93
CA LYS A 100 -10.88 14.09 -3.88
C LYS A 100 -10.81 14.97 -2.63
N LYS A 101 -11.97 15.52 -2.18
CA LYS A 101 -12.04 16.32 -0.95
C LYS A 101 -11.74 15.49 0.30
N MET A 102 -12.24 14.24 0.38
CA MET A 102 -11.97 13.33 1.48
C MET A 102 -10.49 12.93 1.53
N TYR A 103 -9.91 12.58 0.39
CA TYR A 103 -8.48 12.24 0.31
C TYR A 103 -7.59 13.40 0.78
N ARG A 104 -7.86 14.64 0.29
CA ARG A 104 -7.11 15.83 0.72
C ARG A 104 -7.27 16.11 2.22
N ALA A 105 -8.47 15.90 2.77
CA ALA A 105 -8.71 16.06 4.20
C ALA A 105 -7.98 15.00 5.02
N ALA A 106 -7.94 13.72 4.55
CA ALA A 106 -7.17 12.66 5.17
C ALA A 106 -5.68 12.99 5.23
N ILE A 107 -5.08 13.43 4.12
CA ILE A 107 -3.65 13.82 4.09
C ILE A 107 -3.36 14.98 5.06
N ARG A 108 -4.22 16.01 5.12
CA ARG A 108 -4.05 17.11 6.08
C ARG A 108 -4.14 16.62 7.52
N SER A 109 -5.07 15.73 7.83
CA SER A 109 -5.22 15.12 9.15
C SER A 109 -3.97 14.32 9.54
N ILE A 110 -3.43 13.51 8.61
CA ILE A 110 -2.19 12.75 8.81
C ILE A 110 -1.01 13.68 9.06
N LEU A 111 -0.81 14.70 8.22
CA LEU A 111 0.30 15.65 8.37
C LEU A 111 0.22 16.42 9.68
N SER A 112 -0.99 16.82 10.10
CA SER A 112 -1.21 17.50 11.39
C SER A 112 -0.85 16.60 12.56
N GLU A 113 -1.18 15.32 12.49
CA GLU A 113 -0.86 14.36 13.54
C GLU A 113 0.63 14.04 13.60
N LEU A 114 1.26 13.82 12.44
CA LEU A 114 2.71 13.61 12.37
C LEU A 114 3.51 14.82 12.90
N TYR A 115 3.03 16.04 12.64
CA TYR A 115 3.62 17.25 13.21
C TYR A 115 3.46 17.29 14.74
N ARG A 116 2.28 16.94 15.25
CA ARG A 116 1.97 16.90 16.70
C ARG A 116 2.81 15.86 17.46
N GLN A 117 3.14 14.75 16.76
CA GLN A 117 4.01 13.69 17.26
C GLN A 117 5.51 13.95 17.03
N GLU A 118 5.87 15.14 16.53
CA GLU A 118 7.28 15.52 16.22
C GLU A 118 7.97 14.56 15.24
N ARG A 119 7.20 13.91 14.36
CA ARG A 119 7.70 12.95 13.37
C ARG A 119 8.01 13.56 12.00
N ILE A 120 7.83 14.87 11.85
CA ILE A 120 8.20 15.63 10.65
C ILE A 120 9.49 16.38 10.94
N ILE A 121 10.50 16.15 10.13
CA ILE A 121 11.81 16.78 10.26
C ILE A 121 12.12 17.54 8.98
N GLY A 122 12.47 18.80 9.09
CA GLY A 122 13.00 19.59 7.98
C GLY A 122 14.49 19.31 7.81
N LEU A 123 14.90 18.93 6.61
CA LEU A 123 16.31 18.73 6.27
C LEU A 123 16.72 19.70 5.16
N ALA A 124 17.88 20.33 5.30
CA ALA A 124 18.44 21.08 4.18
C ALA A 124 18.78 20.11 3.04
N LYS A 125 18.39 20.47 1.80
CA LYS A 125 18.62 19.61 0.62
C LYS A 125 20.11 19.25 0.50
N PRO A 126 20.47 17.97 0.62
CA PRO A 126 21.87 17.57 0.47
C PRO A 126 22.25 17.66 -1.01
N THR A 127 23.38 18.30 -1.30
CA THR A 127 24.00 18.31 -2.64
C THR A 127 24.85 17.06 -2.80
N LEU A 128 24.41 16.13 -3.67
CA LEU A 128 25.15 14.92 -3.99
C LEU A 128 25.71 15.02 -5.42
N GLU A 129 27.03 15.11 -5.55
CA GLU A 129 27.72 15.13 -6.86
C GLU A 129 27.56 13.80 -7.62
N ALA A 130 27.45 12.69 -6.90
CA ALA A 130 27.24 11.35 -7.44
C ALA A 130 26.32 10.53 -6.54
N PRO A 131 25.58 9.53 -7.09
CA PRO A 131 24.72 8.67 -6.31
C PRO A 131 25.57 7.70 -5.46
N LYS A 132 25.63 7.95 -4.13
CA LYS A 132 26.36 7.12 -3.16
C LYS A 132 25.48 6.80 -1.95
N THR A 133 25.13 5.53 -1.78
CA THR A 133 24.33 5.04 -0.65
C THR A 133 24.98 5.30 0.71
N LYS A 134 26.31 5.19 0.80
CA LYS A 134 27.07 5.45 2.03
C LYS A 134 26.88 6.87 2.57
N VAL A 135 26.82 7.87 1.68
CA VAL A 135 26.60 9.27 2.08
C VAL A 135 25.19 9.46 2.60
N MET A 136 24.20 8.92 1.88
CA MET A 136 22.78 9.01 2.30
C MET A 136 22.54 8.28 3.63
N ALA A 137 23.10 7.08 3.80
CA ALA A 137 23.00 6.32 5.06
C ALA A 137 23.60 7.10 6.24
N LYS A 138 24.71 7.81 6.02
CA LYS A 138 25.31 8.69 7.06
C LYS A 138 24.37 9.83 7.42
N ILE A 139 23.79 10.52 6.44
CA ILE A 139 22.85 11.63 6.67
C ILE A 139 21.65 11.17 7.50
N ILE A 140 21.05 10.01 7.14
CA ILE A 140 19.90 9.44 7.85
C ILE A 140 20.27 9.07 9.29
N LYS A 141 21.45 8.44 9.48
CA LYS A 141 21.95 8.06 10.79
C LYS A 141 22.28 9.29 11.68
N ASP A 142 22.91 10.31 11.10
CA ASP A 142 23.23 11.55 11.79
C ASP A 142 21.95 12.31 12.22
N ALA A 143 20.86 12.15 11.44
CA ALA A 143 19.53 12.66 11.80
C ALA A 143 18.80 11.77 12.84
N GLY A 144 19.36 10.62 13.24
CA GLY A 144 18.75 9.71 14.22
C GLY A 144 17.50 8.96 13.71
N LEU A 145 17.42 8.70 12.40
CA LEU A 145 16.25 8.11 11.78
C LEU A 145 16.50 6.65 11.37
N ASP A 146 15.56 5.74 11.72
CA ASP A 146 15.62 4.32 11.35
C ASP A 146 14.72 4.01 10.15
N SER A 147 13.54 4.63 10.08
CA SER A 147 12.56 4.45 9.00
C SER A 147 12.06 5.82 8.55
N VAL A 148 12.22 6.15 7.27
CA VAL A 148 11.97 7.50 6.77
C VAL A 148 11.40 7.51 5.35
N LEU A 149 10.42 8.39 5.12
CA LEU A 149 9.97 8.81 3.82
C LEU A 149 10.57 10.19 3.52
N ILE A 150 11.42 10.28 2.51
CA ILE A 150 12.03 11.52 2.05
C ILE A 150 11.11 12.17 1.02
N ILE A 151 10.65 13.38 1.29
CA ILE A 151 9.80 14.14 0.38
C ILE A 151 10.63 15.25 -0.25
N LEU A 152 10.72 15.26 -1.56
CA LEU A 152 11.41 16.28 -2.35
C LEU A 152 10.40 17.11 -3.13
N ASP A 153 10.68 18.38 -3.32
CA ASP A 153 9.88 19.29 -4.17
C ASP A 153 10.04 18.91 -5.65
N GLU A 154 11.29 18.73 -6.08
CA GLU A 154 11.65 18.25 -7.41
C GLU A 154 12.42 16.94 -7.34
N MET A 155 12.22 16.08 -8.34
CA MET A 155 12.89 14.79 -8.41
C MET A 155 14.40 14.97 -8.63
N ASP A 156 15.19 14.58 -7.63
CA ASP A 156 16.66 14.52 -7.72
C ASP A 156 17.10 13.07 -7.88
N THR A 157 17.61 12.74 -9.07
CA THR A 157 18.04 11.39 -9.43
C THR A 157 19.18 10.88 -8.52
N ASN A 158 20.08 11.75 -8.09
CA ASN A 158 21.19 11.35 -7.22
C ASN A 158 20.69 10.98 -5.82
N ILE A 159 19.76 11.75 -5.27
CA ILE A 159 19.12 11.46 -3.98
C ILE A 159 18.33 10.15 -4.07
N TYR A 160 17.47 10.01 -5.11
CA TYR A 160 16.66 8.82 -5.32
C TYR A 160 17.50 7.54 -5.41
N LEU A 161 18.53 7.53 -6.28
CA LEU A 161 19.42 6.37 -6.47
C LEU A 161 20.26 6.06 -5.22
N SER A 162 20.61 7.07 -4.43
CA SER A 162 21.37 6.91 -3.18
C SER A 162 20.53 6.32 -2.05
N ALA A 163 19.22 6.61 -2.02
CA ALA A 163 18.33 6.21 -0.93
C ALA A 163 17.59 4.89 -1.17
N ARG A 164 17.17 4.60 -2.42
CA ARG A 164 16.27 3.47 -2.73
C ARG A 164 16.78 2.08 -2.33
N ASN A 165 18.09 1.89 -2.15
CA ASN A 165 18.69 0.61 -1.74
C ASN A 165 18.76 0.45 -0.21
N ILE A 166 18.46 1.49 0.56
CA ILE A 166 18.53 1.44 2.01
C ILE A 166 17.20 0.87 2.53
N PRO A 167 17.20 -0.18 3.38
CA PRO A 167 15.97 -0.72 3.92
C PRO A 167 15.24 0.34 4.77
N HIS A 168 13.92 0.34 4.70
CA HIS A 168 13.02 1.28 5.41
C HIS A 168 13.19 2.75 5.02
N VAL A 169 13.80 3.04 3.86
CA VAL A 169 13.92 4.39 3.30
C VAL A 169 13.23 4.44 1.95
N GLU A 170 12.29 5.37 1.80
CA GLU A 170 11.57 5.65 0.56
C GLU A 170 11.73 7.12 0.18
N VAL A 171 11.64 7.45 -1.13
CA VAL A 171 11.81 8.80 -1.68
C VAL A 171 10.64 9.11 -2.62
#